data_441d4ca620598bdc87ec9dd1516ae2fb
#
_entry.id   441d4ca620598bdc87ec9dd1516ae2fb
#
_cell.length_a   1.000
_cell.length_b   1.000
_cell.length_c   1.000
_cell.angle_alpha   90.00
_cell.angle_beta   90.00
_cell.angle_gamma   90.00
#
_symmetry.space_group_name_H-M   'P 1'
#
loop_
_entity.id
_entity.type
_entity.pdbx_description
1 polymer ?
#
loop_
_entity_poly.entity_id
_entity_poly.type
_entity_poly.pdbx_seq_one_letter_code
_entity_poly.pdbx_strand_id
1 'polypeptide(L)'
;EIAQCLVGSEMCIRDRVIAGRYGLSSKDVIPADIVSVFDNLAAENGKKFFTLGINDDVTFLSLDRAEGVEVETPGLTECKFWGFGSDGTVGANKSAIKIIGDHTDMYAQAYFDYDSKKSGGVTMSHLRFGKNPINLPYLVTEPQFVACHRQSYVHEYDLIRGIKKGGTFLLNCTWSPEELNEHLPAKLRRQIAEKELNLSLIHI
;
A
#
# COMPACT_ATOMS: atom_id res chain seq x y z
N GLU A 1 17.49 -23.30 11.70
CA GLU A 1 17.78 -24.54 10.96
C GLU A 1 18.21 -24.31 9.51
N ILE A 2 17.57 -23.40 8.75
CA ILE A 2 17.98 -23.08 7.36
C ILE A 2 19.37 -22.44 7.33
N ALA A 3 19.73 -21.63 8.30
CA ALA A 3 21.07 -21.06 8.41
C ALA A 3 22.17 -22.10 8.68
N GLN A 4 21.85 -23.24 9.32
CA GLN A 4 22.78 -24.32 9.53
C GLN A 4 23.12 -25.11 8.26
N CYS A 5 22.19 -25.20 7.31
CA CYS A 5 22.43 -25.86 6.02
C CYS A 5 23.36 -25.09 5.09
N LEU A 6 23.39 -23.75 5.22
CA LEU A 6 24.26 -22.88 4.42
C LEU A 6 25.68 -22.74 4.98
N VAL A 7 25.95 -23.25 6.19
CA VAL A 7 27.19 -23.05 6.93
C VAL A 7 28.24 -24.14 6.61
N GLY A 8 28.00 -25.01 5.63
CA GLY A 8 28.78 -26.25 5.47
C GLY A 8 30.15 -26.12 4.82
N SER A 9 30.55 -25.06 4.14
CA SER A 9 31.74 -25.17 3.33
C SER A 9 32.73 -24.01 3.23
N GLU A 10 32.36 -22.75 3.54
CA GLU A 10 33.35 -21.68 3.40
C GLU A 10 33.24 -20.59 4.47
N MET A 11 34.35 -20.37 5.17
CA MET A 11 34.48 -19.37 6.24
C MET A 11 34.16 -17.94 5.76
N CYS A 12 34.38 -17.66 4.48
CA CYS A 12 34.11 -16.34 3.87
C CYS A 12 32.60 -16.03 3.71
N ILE A 13 31.75 -17.03 3.63
CA ILE A 13 30.28 -16.85 3.52
C ILE A 13 29.68 -16.51 4.90
N ARG A 14 30.28 -17.02 5.96
CA ARG A 14 29.78 -16.87 7.34
C ARG A 14 29.74 -15.43 7.83
N ASP A 15 30.69 -14.63 7.41
CA ASP A 15 30.81 -13.25 7.88
C ASP A 15 29.84 -12.27 7.18
N ARG A 16 29.24 -12.73 6.08
CA ARG A 16 28.27 -11.94 5.29
C ARG A 16 26.82 -12.42 5.42
N VAL A 17 26.54 -13.40 6.27
CA VAL A 17 25.18 -13.86 6.54
C VAL A 17 24.54 -12.94 7.59
N ILE A 18 23.46 -12.31 7.22
CA ILE A 18 22.62 -11.48 8.10
C ILE A 18 21.24 -12.09 8.21
N ALA A 19 20.54 -11.87 9.32
CA ALA A 19 19.22 -12.43 9.56
C ALA A 19 18.23 -11.35 9.96
N GLY A 20 17.10 -11.31 9.26
CA GLY A 20 16.03 -10.36 9.50
C GLY A 20 14.72 -10.99 9.93
N ARG A 21 13.96 -10.27 10.74
CA ARG A 21 12.54 -10.52 11.00
C ARG A 21 11.72 -9.54 10.17
N TYR A 22 10.82 -10.05 9.35
CA TYR A 22 9.96 -9.25 8.48
C TYR A 22 8.61 -9.95 8.30
N GLY A 23 7.62 -9.23 7.75
CA GLY A 23 6.27 -9.74 7.58
C GLY A 23 5.55 -10.02 8.90
N LEU A 24 5.91 -9.29 9.97
CA LEU A 24 5.34 -9.48 11.31
C LEU A 24 3.98 -8.79 11.41
N SER A 25 3.02 -9.47 12.04
CA SER A 25 1.64 -8.99 12.13
C SER A 25 1.04 -8.76 10.72
N SER A 26 0.35 -7.67 10.51
CA SER A 26 -0.20 -7.25 9.19
C SER A 26 0.74 -6.30 8.41
N LYS A 27 2.06 -6.40 8.64
CA LYS A 27 3.04 -5.54 7.97
C LYS A 27 3.58 -6.21 6.72
N ASP A 28 3.27 -5.61 5.56
CA ASP A 28 3.84 -6.02 4.29
C ASP A 28 5.33 -5.72 4.21
N VAL A 29 6.02 -6.54 3.45
CA VAL A 29 7.37 -6.26 2.97
C VAL A 29 7.25 -5.64 1.59
N ILE A 30 7.71 -4.41 1.47
CA ILE A 30 7.68 -3.65 0.22
C ILE A 30 9.09 -3.50 -0.36
N PRO A 31 9.26 -3.11 -1.63
CA PRO A 31 10.58 -2.97 -2.25
C PRO A 31 11.56 -2.09 -1.46
N ALA A 32 11.08 -1.01 -0.85
CA ALA A 32 11.91 -0.15 -0.02
C ALA A 32 12.51 -0.87 1.21
N ASP A 33 11.78 -1.84 1.78
CA ASP A 33 12.30 -2.68 2.86
C ASP A 33 13.44 -3.58 2.36
N ILE A 34 13.32 -4.12 1.15
CA ILE A 34 14.36 -4.97 0.56
C ILE A 34 15.62 -4.15 0.26
N VAL A 35 15.48 -2.93 -0.25
CA VAL A 35 16.62 -2.02 -0.46
C VAL A 35 17.34 -1.77 0.86
N SER A 36 16.61 -1.51 1.95
CA SER A 36 17.20 -1.32 3.29
C SER A 36 18.03 -2.52 3.77
N VAL A 37 17.63 -3.75 3.39
CA VAL A 37 18.43 -4.95 3.71
C VAL A 37 19.76 -4.95 2.96
N PHE A 38 19.74 -4.60 1.67
CA PHE A 38 20.97 -4.53 0.88
C PHE A 38 21.88 -3.40 1.36
N ASP A 39 21.33 -2.25 1.72
CA ASP A 39 22.08 -1.13 2.29
C ASP A 39 22.72 -1.53 3.62
N ASN A 40 21.99 -2.22 4.49
CA ASN A 40 22.52 -2.75 5.74
C ASN A 40 23.62 -3.80 5.51
N LEU A 41 23.50 -4.63 4.48
CA LEU A 41 24.52 -5.62 4.12
C LEU A 41 25.79 -4.95 3.58
N ALA A 42 25.67 -3.84 2.87
CA ALA A 42 26.80 -3.08 2.32
C ALA A 42 27.50 -2.19 3.36
N ALA A 43 26.82 -1.86 4.45
CA ALA A 43 27.36 -0.99 5.49
C ALA A 43 28.49 -1.69 6.28
N GLU A 44 29.56 -0.93 6.61
CA GLU A 44 30.68 -1.46 7.43
C GLU A 44 30.21 -1.94 8.79
N ASN A 45 29.27 -1.23 9.43
CA ASN A 45 28.67 -1.55 10.73
C ASN A 45 27.24 -2.03 10.61
N GLY A 46 26.90 -2.78 9.55
CA GLY A 46 25.58 -3.31 9.34
C GLY A 46 25.13 -4.27 10.45
N LYS A 47 23.84 -4.23 10.78
CA LYS A 47 23.26 -5.09 11.81
C LYS A 47 23.22 -6.55 11.30
N LYS A 48 23.77 -7.48 12.06
CA LYS A 48 23.70 -8.94 11.75
C LYS A 48 22.29 -9.49 11.96
N PHE A 49 21.56 -8.94 12.95
CA PHE A 49 20.17 -9.25 13.23
C PHE A 49 19.36 -7.96 13.17
N PHE A 50 18.23 -7.98 12.49
CA PHE A 50 17.42 -6.79 12.33
C PHE A 50 15.92 -7.13 12.18
N THR A 51 15.09 -6.10 12.28
CA THR A 51 13.65 -6.14 12.00
C THR A 51 13.31 -5.15 10.90
N LEU A 52 12.28 -5.46 10.10
CA LEU A 52 11.74 -4.62 9.04
C LEU A 52 10.24 -4.40 9.19
N GLY A 53 9.79 -3.23 8.80
CA GLY A 53 8.37 -2.87 8.78
C GLY A 53 7.74 -2.62 10.15
N ILE A 54 8.51 -2.78 11.22
CA ILE A 54 8.13 -2.43 12.59
C ILE A 54 9.16 -1.49 13.20
N ASN A 55 8.74 -0.69 14.18
CA ASN A 55 9.65 0.09 15.00
C ASN A 55 9.86 -0.67 16.32
N ASP A 56 11.06 -1.23 16.49
CA ASP A 56 11.45 -1.95 17.71
C ASP A 56 12.22 -0.97 18.61
N ASP A 57 11.51 -0.44 19.59
CA ASP A 57 12.03 0.51 20.57
C ASP A 57 12.66 -0.15 21.81
N VAL A 58 12.64 -1.49 21.87
CA VAL A 58 13.21 -2.27 22.98
C VAL A 58 14.63 -2.72 22.67
N THR A 59 14.83 -3.36 21.52
CA THR A 59 16.15 -3.90 21.13
C THR A 59 16.86 -3.04 20.07
N PHE A 60 16.18 -2.05 19.50
CA PHE A 60 16.69 -1.11 18.50
C PHE A 60 17.28 -1.80 17.26
N LEU A 61 16.72 -2.95 16.90
CA LEU A 61 17.17 -3.74 15.75
C LEU A 61 16.49 -3.34 14.44
N SER A 62 15.50 -2.45 14.46
CA SER A 62 14.80 -2.01 13.26
C SER A 62 15.77 -1.34 12.28
N LEU A 63 15.60 -1.67 11.00
CA LEU A 63 16.16 -0.88 9.91
C LEU A 63 15.16 0.18 9.48
N ASP A 64 15.66 1.37 9.21
CA ASP A 64 14.86 2.41 8.59
C ASP A 64 14.53 2.02 7.16
N ARG A 65 13.32 2.34 6.72
CA ARG A 65 12.88 2.07 5.36
C ARG A 65 13.60 3.00 4.39
N ALA A 66 14.16 2.44 3.31
CA ALA A 66 14.82 3.24 2.28
C ALA A 66 13.83 4.26 1.67
N GLU A 67 14.30 5.48 1.48
CA GLU A 67 13.50 6.56 0.88
C GLU A 67 13.68 6.59 -0.64
N GLY A 68 12.68 7.12 -1.35
CA GLY A 68 12.75 7.33 -2.80
C GLY A 68 12.77 6.06 -3.65
N VAL A 69 12.40 4.92 -3.08
CA VAL A 69 12.31 3.65 -3.82
C VAL A 69 10.95 3.57 -4.51
N GLU A 70 10.93 3.88 -5.79
CA GLU A 70 9.76 3.72 -6.65
C GLU A 70 9.96 2.50 -7.55
N VAL A 71 8.96 1.63 -7.61
CA VAL A 71 8.94 0.52 -8.56
C VAL A 71 7.93 0.84 -9.64
N GLU A 72 8.43 1.40 -10.73
CA GLU A 72 7.60 1.63 -11.90
C GLU A 72 7.32 0.32 -12.62
N THR A 73 6.05 -0.03 -12.75
CA THR A 73 5.58 -1.11 -13.62
C THR A 73 4.83 -0.49 -14.79
N PRO A 74 5.46 -0.36 -15.96
CA PRO A 74 4.85 0.28 -17.11
C PRO A 74 3.52 -0.37 -17.49
N GLY A 75 2.49 0.46 -17.69
CA GLY A 75 1.16 -0.02 -18.07
C GLY A 75 0.35 -0.68 -16.97
N LEU A 76 0.80 -0.61 -15.71
CA LEU A 76 0.04 -1.05 -14.55
C LEU A 76 -0.84 0.09 -14.03
N THR A 77 -2.10 -0.22 -13.81
CA THR A 77 -3.04 0.65 -13.09
C THR A 77 -3.24 0.12 -11.68
N GLU A 78 -3.05 0.99 -10.70
CA GLU A 78 -3.21 0.68 -9.28
C GLU A 78 -4.32 1.55 -8.67
N CYS A 79 -5.26 0.88 -8.01
CA CYS A 79 -6.44 1.52 -7.42
C CYS A 79 -6.58 1.14 -5.95
N LYS A 80 -7.07 2.09 -5.16
CA LYS A 80 -7.38 1.89 -3.75
C LYS A 80 -8.80 2.36 -3.43
N PHE A 81 -9.57 1.52 -2.75
CA PHE A 81 -10.95 1.82 -2.41
C PHE A 81 -11.14 1.73 -0.91
N TRP A 82 -11.67 2.79 -0.33
CA TRP A 82 -12.06 2.86 1.08
C TRP A 82 -13.56 2.64 1.19
N GLY A 83 -13.93 1.63 1.95
CA GLY A 83 -15.31 1.27 2.20
C GLY A 83 -15.58 1.05 3.68
N PHE A 84 -16.84 0.88 4.00
CA PHE A 84 -17.32 0.55 5.33
C PHE A 84 -17.83 -0.88 5.35
N GLY A 85 -17.52 -1.61 6.40
CA GLY A 85 -17.94 -3.01 6.53
C GLY A 85 -19.44 -3.19 6.31
N SER A 86 -19.80 -4.02 5.34
CA SER A 86 -21.16 -4.31 4.87
C SER A 86 -21.81 -3.25 3.97
N ASP A 87 -21.07 -2.28 3.45
CA ASP A 87 -21.58 -1.28 2.48
C ASP A 87 -21.62 -1.76 1.02
N GLY A 88 -21.12 -2.97 0.76
CA GLY A 88 -21.06 -3.54 -0.60
C GLY A 88 -19.80 -3.22 -1.39
N THR A 89 -18.93 -2.30 -0.93
CA THR A 89 -17.70 -1.88 -1.62
C THR A 89 -16.81 -3.06 -1.99
N VAL A 90 -16.56 -3.98 -1.06
CA VAL A 90 -15.73 -5.17 -1.30
C VAL A 90 -16.34 -6.08 -2.37
N GLY A 91 -17.65 -6.30 -2.32
CA GLY A 91 -18.37 -7.09 -3.32
C GLY A 91 -18.29 -6.47 -4.71
N ALA A 92 -18.49 -5.15 -4.81
CA ALA A 92 -18.38 -4.41 -6.06
C ALA A 92 -16.95 -4.51 -6.64
N ASN A 93 -15.93 -4.36 -5.81
CA ASN A 93 -14.53 -4.46 -6.25
C ASN A 93 -14.13 -5.89 -6.66
N LYS A 94 -14.66 -6.92 -6.01
CA LYS A 94 -14.51 -8.32 -6.46
C LYS A 94 -15.13 -8.54 -7.84
N SER A 95 -16.30 -7.97 -8.08
CA SER A 95 -16.96 -8.04 -9.38
C SER A 95 -16.19 -7.26 -10.45
N ALA A 96 -15.73 -6.05 -10.12
CA ALA A 96 -14.95 -5.22 -11.04
C ALA A 96 -13.66 -5.91 -11.50
N ILE A 97 -12.87 -6.47 -10.57
CA ILE A 97 -11.61 -7.14 -10.92
C ILE A 97 -11.86 -8.43 -11.73
N LYS A 98 -12.96 -9.13 -11.44
CA LYS A 98 -13.37 -10.30 -12.23
C LYS A 98 -13.77 -9.91 -13.65
N ILE A 99 -14.55 -8.84 -13.82
CA ILE A 99 -14.93 -8.34 -15.15
C ILE A 99 -13.68 -7.96 -15.94
N ILE A 100 -12.72 -7.28 -15.34
CA ILE A 100 -11.45 -6.92 -16.01
C ILE A 100 -10.72 -8.19 -16.46
N GLY A 101 -10.58 -9.19 -15.60
CA GLY A 101 -9.89 -10.44 -15.94
C GLY A 101 -10.62 -11.30 -16.97
N ASP A 102 -11.97 -11.36 -16.92
CA ASP A 102 -12.77 -12.23 -17.78
C ASP A 102 -13.05 -11.59 -19.17
N HIS A 103 -13.09 -10.27 -19.25
CA HIS A 103 -13.54 -9.55 -20.45
C HIS A 103 -12.49 -8.66 -21.10
N THR A 104 -11.25 -8.69 -20.62
CA THR A 104 -10.13 -7.97 -21.24
C THR A 104 -8.89 -8.85 -21.28
N ASP A 105 -7.90 -8.47 -22.11
CA ASP A 105 -6.59 -9.14 -22.19
C ASP A 105 -5.64 -8.66 -21.07
N MET A 106 -6.18 -8.16 -19.95
CA MET A 106 -5.40 -7.65 -18.83
C MET A 106 -5.22 -8.72 -17.75
N TYR A 107 -4.04 -8.77 -17.17
CA TYR A 107 -3.81 -9.42 -15.89
C TYR A 107 -4.43 -8.57 -14.78
N ALA A 108 -4.99 -9.24 -13.77
CA ALA A 108 -5.68 -8.58 -12.68
C ALA A 108 -5.30 -9.19 -11.34
N GLN A 109 -5.10 -8.34 -10.33
CA GLN A 109 -4.76 -8.75 -8.96
C GLN A 109 -5.57 -7.91 -7.98
N ALA A 110 -6.06 -8.52 -6.91
CA ALA A 110 -6.76 -7.82 -5.85
C ALA A 110 -6.36 -8.32 -4.46
N TYR A 111 -6.20 -7.39 -3.53
CA TYR A 111 -6.09 -7.65 -2.10
C TYR A 111 -7.19 -6.89 -1.37
N PHE A 112 -7.73 -7.52 -0.32
CA PHE A 112 -8.77 -6.93 0.50
C PHE A 112 -8.30 -6.93 1.95
N ASP A 113 -8.17 -5.76 2.52
CA ASP A 113 -7.82 -5.56 3.91
C ASP A 113 -9.07 -5.18 4.72
N TYR A 114 -9.22 -5.80 5.88
CA TYR A 114 -10.38 -5.66 6.75
C TYR A 114 -9.94 -5.31 8.14
N ASP A 115 -10.67 -4.40 8.78
CA ASP A 115 -10.58 -4.24 10.22
C ASP A 115 -11.04 -5.52 10.93
N SER A 116 -10.48 -5.82 12.07
CA SER A 116 -10.81 -6.98 12.90
C SER A 116 -12.27 -6.98 13.40
N LYS A 117 -12.99 -5.87 13.31
CA LYS A 117 -14.42 -5.77 13.61
C LYS A 117 -15.27 -6.43 12.54
N LYS A 118 -16.19 -7.31 12.95
CA LYS A 118 -17.09 -8.02 12.02
C LYS A 118 -18.02 -7.13 11.22
N SER A 119 -18.42 -5.98 11.76
CA SER A 119 -19.28 -5.00 11.07
C SER A 119 -18.91 -3.60 11.51
N GLY A 120 -19.04 -2.64 10.58
CA GLY A 120 -18.78 -1.24 10.87
C GLY A 120 -17.31 -0.85 10.92
N GLY A 121 -16.39 -1.77 10.60
CA GLY A 121 -14.96 -1.46 10.43
C GLY A 121 -14.62 -0.92 9.06
N VAL A 122 -13.46 -0.31 8.94
CA VAL A 122 -12.94 0.14 7.64
C VAL A 122 -12.56 -1.08 6.77
N THR A 123 -12.84 -0.98 5.49
CA THR A 123 -12.37 -1.94 4.49
C THR A 123 -11.54 -1.23 3.44
N MET A 124 -10.44 -1.83 3.03
CA MET A 124 -9.62 -1.32 1.94
C MET A 124 -9.48 -2.38 0.87
N SER A 125 -9.83 -2.02 -0.36
CA SER A 125 -9.60 -2.89 -1.53
C SER A 125 -8.46 -2.30 -2.35
N HIS A 126 -7.50 -3.14 -2.69
CA HIS A 126 -6.33 -2.81 -3.50
C HIS A 126 -6.44 -3.59 -4.80
N LEU A 127 -6.58 -2.89 -5.91
CA LEU A 127 -6.75 -3.48 -7.23
C LEU A 127 -5.58 -3.07 -8.13
N ARG A 128 -5.06 -4.05 -8.87
CA ARG A 128 -4.05 -3.85 -9.91
C ARG A 128 -4.49 -4.52 -11.17
N PHE A 129 -4.34 -3.86 -12.29
CA PHE A 129 -4.58 -4.46 -13.59
C PHE A 129 -3.69 -3.83 -14.65
N GLY A 130 -3.32 -4.62 -15.66
CA GLY A 130 -2.43 -4.21 -16.72
C GLY A 130 -2.16 -5.30 -17.73
N LYS A 131 -1.44 -4.98 -18.80
CA LYS A 131 -1.15 -5.91 -19.92
C LYS A 131 -0.04 -6.92 -19.59
N ASN A 132 0.75 -6.69 -18.57
CA ASN A 132 1.84 -7.56 -18.18
C ASN A 132 1.48 -8.38 -16.94
N PRO A 133 2.07 -9.57 -16.73
CA PRO A 133 1.90 -10.35 -15.52
C PRO A 133 2.21 -9.54 -14.25
N ILE A 134 1.36 -9.66 -13.23
CA ILE A 134 1.46 -8.90 -11.98
C ILE A 134 1.97 -9.82 -10.88
N ASN A 135 3.20 -9.59 -10.40
CA ASN A 135 3.84 -10.33 -9.32
C ASN A 135 4.22 -9.38 -8.17
N LEU A 136 3.24 -8.70 -7.62
CA LEU A 136 3.43 -7.69 -6.56
C LEU A 136 2.73 -8.16 -5.27
N PRO A 137 3.43 -8.89 -4.37
CA PRO A 137 2.83 -9.51 -3.19
C PRO A 137 2.67 -8.54 -2.00
N TYR A 138 2.39 -7.28 -2.25
CA TYR A 138 2.18 -6.25 -1.24
C TYR A 138 1.01 -5.34 -1.63
N LEU A 139 0.46 -4.62 -0.65
CA LEU A 139 -0.66 -3.70 -0.85
C LEU A 139 -0.25 -2.51 -1.74
N VAL A 140 -1.23 -1.91 -2.41
CA VAL A 140 -1.00 -0.71 -3.23
C VAL A 140 -0.57 0.44 -2.33
N THR A 141 0.62 0.97 -2.59
CA THR A 141 1.21 2.12 -1.87
C THR A 141 1.06 3.42 -2.64
N GLU A 142 1.11 3.36 -3.97
CA GLU A 142 1.12 4.52 -4.87
C GLU A 142 0.02 4.45 -5.95
N PRO A 143 -1.27 4.52 -5.54
CA PRO A 143 -2.36 4.40 -6.49
C PRO A 143 -2.46 5.59 -7.45
N GLN A 144 -2.92 5.34 -8.67
CA GLN A 144 -3.38 6.38 -9.60
C GLN A 144 -4.84 6.75 -9.34
N PHE A 145 -5.61 5.85 -8.73
CA PHE A 145 -7.02 6.07 -8.45
C PHE A 145 -7.32 5.70 -6.99
N VAL A 146 -7.96 6.62 -6.28
CA VAL A 146 -8.49 6.37 -4.92
C VAL A 146 -9.96 6.69 -4.89
N ALA A 147 -10.77 5.78 -4.38
CA ALA A 147 -12.18 6.01 -4.11
C ALA A 147 -12.46 5.92 -2.61
N CYS A 148 -13.29 6.82 -2.11
CA CYS A 148 -13.81 6.79 -0.75
C CYS A 148 -15.34 6.78 -0.78
N HIS A 149 -15.93 5.69 -0.32
CA HIS A 149 -17.38 5.49 -0.33
C HIS A 149 -18.08 6.00 0.93
N ARG A 150 -17.32 6.52 1.91
CA ARG A 150 -17.85 7.07 3.16
C ARG A 150 -17.29 8.46 3.44
N GLN A 151 -18.13 9.48 3.37
CA GLN A 151 -17.71 10.87 3.53
C GLN A 151 -17.04 11.18 4.87
N SER A 152 -17.44 10.53 6.00
CA SER A 152 -16.82 10.79 7.31
C SER A 152 -15.33 10.46 7.34
N TYR A 153 -14.86 9.56 6.47
CA TYR A 153 -13.47 9.12 6.43
C TYR A 153 -12.48 10.22 6.04
N VAL A 154 -12.94 11.32 5.45
CA VAL A 154 -12.06 12.47 5.16
C VAL A 154 -11.48 13.10 6.43
N HIS A 155 -12.14 12.93 7.58
CA HIS A 155 -11.68 13.41 8.88
C HIS A 155 -10.93 12.36 9.70
N GLU A 156 -11.08 11.08 9.36
CA GLU A 156 -10.60 9.96 10.16
C GLU A 156 -9.28 9.39 9.61
N TYR A 157 -9.11 9.39 8.28
CA TYR A 157 -8.01 8.72 7.60
C TYR A 157 -7.27 9.62 6.62
N ASP A 158 -6.01 9.30 6.36
CA ASP A 158 -5.22 9.92 5.27
C ASP A 158 -5.51 9.16 3.96
N LEU A 159 -6.67 9.45 3.36
CA LEU A 159 -7.25 8.67 2.28
C LEU A 159 -6.37 8.60 1.04
N ILE A 160 -5.72 9.71 0.70
CA ILE A 160 -4.94 9.89 -0.54
C ILE A 160 -3.43 9.82 -0.31
N ARG A 161 -3.03 9.24 0.82
CA ARG A 161 -1.61 8.98 1.09
C ARG A 161 -1.01 8.13 -0.02
N GLY A 162 0.11 8.58 -0.58
CA GLY A 162 0.82 7.87 -1.66
C GLY A 162 0.20 8.02 -3.06
N ILE A 163 -0.97 8.66 -3.23
CA ILE A 163 -1.55 8.86 -4.57
C ILE A 163 -0.58 9.57 -5.49
N LYS A 164 -0.45 9.09 -6.72
CA LYS A 164 0.42 9.68 -7.74
C LYS A 164 -0.08 11.06 -8.17
N LYS A 165 0.84 11.95 -8.53
CA LYS A 165 0.52 13.26 -9.09
C LYS A 165 -0.36 13.10 -10.34
N GLY A 166 -1.40 13.94 -10.47
CA GLY A 166 -2.39 13.84 -11.55
C GLY A 166 -3.38 12.68 -11.41
N GLY A 167 -3.30 11.92 -10.30
CA GLY A 167 -4.24 10.84 -10.03
C GLY A 167 -5.66 11.32 -9.80
N THR A 168 -6.59 10.37 -9.66
CA THR A 168 -8.01 10.68 -9.45
C THR A 168 -8.43 10.29 -8.03
N PHE A 169 -9.10 11.22 -7.36
CA PHE A 169 -9.77 10.98 -6.08
C PHE A 169 -11.28 11.06 -6.26
N LEU A 170 -11.96 9.93 -6.09
CA LEU A 170 -13.43 9.83 -6.13
C LEU A 170 -13.97 9.84 -4.69
N LEU A 171 -14.85 10.77 -4.38
CA LEU A 171 -15.49 10.86 -3.08
C LEU A 171 -17.01 10.69 -3.19
N ASN A 172 -17.55 9.71 -2.49
CA ASN A 172 -18.99 9.59 -2.29
C ASN A 172 -19.40 10.44 -1.09
N CYS A 173 -20.10 11.53 -1.36
CA CYS A 173 -20.57 12.48 -0.34
C CYS A 173 -21.88 13.13 -0.75
N THR A 174 -22.54 13.73 0.22
CA THR A 174 -23.78 14.51 0.00
C THR A 174 -23.52 15.98 -0.28
N TRP A 175 -22.26 16.42 -0.22
CA TRP A 175 -21.87 17.82 -0.37
C TRP A 175 -21.81 18.24 -1.83
N SER A 176 -22.29 19.44 -2.10
CA SER A 176 -22.09 20.08 -3.41
C SER A 176 -20.62 20.52 -3.60
N PRO A 177 -20.18 20.76 -4.84
CA PRO A 177 -18.82 21.25 -5.09
C PRO A 177 -18.49 22.56 -4.35
N GLU A 178 -19.48 23.43 -4.14
CA GLU A 178 -19.34 24.71 -3.46
C GLU A 178 -19.07 24.52 -1.96
N GLU A 179 -19.67 23.50 -1.36
CA GLU A 179 -19.56 23.18 0.07
C GLU A 179 -18.25 22.46 0.41
N LEU A 180 -17.51 21.91 -0.56
CA LEU A 180 -16.30 21.15 -0.32
C LEU A 180 -15.24 21.89 0.49
N ASN A 181 -15.12 23.20 0.29
CA ASN A 181 -14.17 24.02 1.02
C ASN A 181 -14.43 24.08 2.53
N GLU A 182 -15.68 23.92 2.93
CA GLU A 182 -16.10 23.94 4.34
C GLU A 182 -15.94 22.54 4.98
N HIS A 183 -16.23 21.51 4.21
CA HIS A 183 -16.28 20.14 4.72
C HIS A 183 -14.96 19.37 4.61
N LEU A 184 -14.12 19.64 3.61
CA LEU A 184 -12.87 18.94 3.47
C LEU A 184 -11.79 19.52 4.40
N PRO A 185 -11.08 18.66 5.17
CA PRO A 185 -9.97 19.09 6.00
C PRO A 185 -8.90 19.83 5.19
N ALA A 186 -8.30 20.86 5.80
CA ALA A 186 -7.28 21.68 5.16
C ALA A 186 -6.10 20.84 4.63
N LYS A 187 -5.72 19.79 5.36
CA LYS A 187 -4.67 18.84 4.93
C LYS A 187 -5.04 18.17 3.62
N LEU A 188 -6.28 17.64 3.51
CA LEU A 188 -6.74 16.93 2.33
C LEU A 188 -6.82 17.87 1.11
N ARG A 189 -7.36 19.09 1.31
CA ARG A 189 -7.41 20.12 0.24
C ARG A 189 -6.02 20.49 -0.27
N ARG A 190 -5.05 20.63 0.63
CA ARG A 190 -3.65 20.92 0.26
C ARG A 190 -3.06 19.76 -0.55
N GLN A 191 -3.23 18.52 -0.11
CA GLN A 191 -2.74 17.34 -0.82
C GLN A 191 -3.36 17.23 -2.23
N ILE A 192 -4.66 17.51 -2.39
CA ILE A 192 -5.34 17.53 -3.68
C ILE A 192 -4.69 18.57 -4.61
N ALA A 193 -4.45 19.79 -4.10
CA ALA A 193 -3.87 20.87 -4.89
C ALA A 193 -2.40 20.60 -5.24
N GLU A 194 -1.56 20.19 -4.27
CA GLU A 194 -0.13 19.93 -4.48
C GLU A 194 0.12 18.80 -5.48
N LYS A 195 -0.73 17.78 -5.45
CA LYS A 195 -0.63 16.63 -6.37
C LYS A 195 -1.44 16.80 -7.65
N GLU A 196 -2.09 17.93 -7.85
CA GLU A 196 -2.90 18.24 -9.04
C GLU A 196 -3.93 17.13 -9.30
N LEU A 197 -4.64 16.65 -8.26
CA LEU A 197 -5.55 15.54 -8.38
C LEU A 197 -6.85 15.92 -9.08
N ASN A 198 -7.37 14.98 -9.87
CA ASN A 198 -8.71 15.06 -10.41
C ASN A 198 -9.71 14.65 -9.32
N LEU A 199 -10.41 15.62 -8.72
CA LEU A 199 -11.45 15.34 -7.74
C LEU A 199 -12.78 15.06 -8.47
N SER A 200 -13.37 13.91 -8.19
CA SER A 200 -14.68 13.51 -8.71
C SER A 200 -15.62 13.22 -7.55
N LEU A 201 -16.85 13.68 -7.66
CA LEU A 201 -17.88 13.47 -6.65
C LEU A 201 -18.95 12.52 -7.17
N ILE A 202 -19.41 11.64 -6.32
CA ILE A 202 -20.59 10.83 -6.54
C ILE A 202 -21.54 11.00 -5.36
N HIS A 203 -22.84 10.95 -5.68
CA HIS A 203 -23.91 11.04 -4.70
C HIS A 203 -24.74 9.75 -4.82
N ILE A 204 -24.55 8.85 -3.87
CA ILE A 204 -25.28 7.57 -3.78
C ILE A 204 -26.25 7.62 -2.60
#